data_f617ecbbcd637f845f81e176122722fb
#
_entry.id   f617ecbbcd637f845f81e176122722fb
#
_cell.length_a   1.000
_cell.length_b   1.000
_cell.length_c   1.000
_cell.angle_alpha   90.00
_cell.angle_beta   90.00
_cell.angle_gamma   90.00
#
_symmetry.space_group_name_H-M   'P 1'
#
loop_
_entity.id
_entity.type
_entity.pdbx_description
1 polymer ?
#
loop_
_entity_poly.entity_id
_entity_poly.type
_entity_poly.pdbx_seq_one_letter_code
_entity_poly.pdbx_strand_id
1 'polypeptide(L)'
;MALSEYSKRLLGAYAEQPFLMAPMAGVTDPAYRIMCRRRGANLAYSEMVSVAGLAYASNKTWRLVLPADEEQQICVQLFGSKPDQFASAVAAVEERVGDRLSLIDINMACPARKVVTKGEGSALMRTPDLAEKIVEAAVGAAHVPVTVKIRKGFYAEDRNAATFAQMLEGAGAAAVAVHGRCATQLYTGQADWSVVDEVADAVEIPVIGSGDVFCAEDAAEHLRNSGASAVFIARGIYGNPWVFGDARALALDGIPVPARSSVERLDALREHLTLTHELLPLMSRARTYASWYLKGMPHAAAWRAHVVRCSTYEEFMALVDEIEHDVVACEAALAAGESVPPHPLEA
;
A
#
# COMPACT_ATOMS: atom_id res chain seq x y z
N MET A 1 -2.78 3.37 -30.10
CA MET A 1 -4.20 2.90 -29.99
C MET A 1 -4.98 3.90 -29.12
N ALA A 2 -6.31 4.03 -29.28
CA ALA A 2 -7.09 4.86 -28.36
C ALA A 2 -7.16 4.18 -26.99
N LEU A 3 -7.02 4.99 -25.90
CA LEU A 3 -7.16 4.51 -24.53
C LEU A 3 -8.51 3.81 -24.30
N SER A 4 -8.50 2.70 -23.55
CA SER A 4 -9.72 2.01 -23.14
C SER A 4 -10.56 2.90 -22.20
N GLU A 5 -11.86 2.63 -22.11
CA GLU A 5 -12.72 3.35 -21.15
C GLU A 5 -12.26 3.12 -19.69
N TYR A 6 -11.71 1.95 -19.39
CA TYR A 6 -11.11 1.65 -18.08
C TYR A 6 -9.89 2.52 -17.80
N SER A 7 -8.98 2.69 -18.76
CA SER A 7 -7.81 3.57 -18.61
C SER A 7 -8.22 5.03 -18.43
N LYS A 8 -9.21 5.52 -19.16
CA LYS A 8 -9.76 6.88 -19.00
C LYS A 8 -10.39 7.08 -17.61
N ARG A 9 -11.14 6.09 -17.12
CA ARG A 9 -11.72 6.13 -15.77
C ARG A 9 -10.63 6.21 -14.70
N LEU A 10 -9.55 5.44 -14.83
CA LEU A 10 -8.43 5.48 -13.91
C LEU A 10 -7.70 6.83 -13.96
N LEU A 11 -7.46 7.39 -15.14
CA LEU A 11 -6.87 8.72 -15.27
C LEU A 11 -7.70 9.80 -14.58
N GLY A 12 -9.04 9.74 -14.70
CA GLY A 12 -9.93 10.65 -13.96
C GLY A 12 -9.76 10.53 -12.45
N ALA A 13 -9.72 9.31 -11.92
CA ALA A 13 -9.51 9.06 -10.49
C ALA A 13 -8.11 9.51 -10.01
N TYR A 14 -7.08 9.34 -10.83
CA TYR A 14 -5.71 9.79 -10.52
C TYR A 14 -5.56 11.30 -10.60
N ALA A 15 -6.29 11.99 -11.47
CA ALA A 15 -6.31 13.45 -11.52
C ALA A 15 -6.92 14.07 -10.25
N GLU A 16 -7.91 13.42 -9.65
CA GLU A 16 -8.52 13.85 -8.39
C GLU A 16 -7.64 13.56 -7.17
N GLN A 17 -7.05 12.35 -7.12
CA GLN A 17 -6.18 11.89 -6.04
C GLN A 17 -5.06 11.00 -6.60
N PRO A 18 -3.89 11.58 -6.93
CA PRO A 18 -2.80 10.84 -7.56
C PRO A 18 -1.99 9.96 -6.58
N PHE A 19 -2.25 10.05 -5.28
CA PHE A 19 -1.51 9.30 -4.28
C PHE A 19 -2.32 8.08 -3.80
N LEU A 20 -1.83 6.90 -4.11
CA LEU A 20 -2.54 5.64 -3.93
C LEU A 20 -1.92 4.82 -2.81
N MET A 21 -2.76 4.13 -2.02
CA MET A 21 -2.27 3.22 -0.99
C MET A 21 -1.78 1.92 -1.63
N ALA A 22 -0.46 1.67 -1.60
CA ALA A 22 0.13 0.47 -2.19
C ALA A 22 -0.31 -0.81 -1.48
N PRO A 23 -0.48 -1.94 -2.22
CA PRO A 23 -0.76 -3.24 -1.61
C PRO A 23 0.43 -3.75 -0.79
N MET A 24 0.22 -4.02 0.50
CA MET A 24 1.26 -4.50 1.41
C MET A 24 0.75 -5.62 2.32
N ALA A 25 1.31 -6.83 2.14
CA ALA A 25 0.97 -7.99 2.97
C ALA A 25 1.28 -7.73 4.46
N GLY A 26 0.29 -7.99 5.31
CA GLY A 26 0.40 -7.75 6.76
C GLY A 26 0.20 -6.30 7.18
N VAL A 27 -0.13 -5.38 6.26
CA VAL A 27 -0.28 -3.94 6.53
C VAL A 27 -1.62 -3.40 6.03
N THR A 28 -1.97 -3.64 4.77
CA THR A 28 -3.15 -3.02 4.16
C THR A 28 -4.43 -3.80 4.45
N ASP A 29 -4.66 -4.10 5.74
CA ASP A 29 -5.91 -4.64 6.23
C ASP A 29 -7.03 -3.59 6.30
N PRO A 30 -8.29 -3.99 6.55
CA PRO A 30 -9.42 -3.05 6.57
C PRO A 30 -9.23 -1.88 7.55
N ALA A 31 -8.69 -2.13 8.74
CA ALA A 31 -8.48 -1.09 9.75
C ALA A 31 -7.55 0.01 9.21
N TYR A 32 -6.42 -0.39 8.61
CA TYR A 32 -5.47 0.57 8.06
C TYR A 32 -5.99 1.28 6.81
N ARG A 33 -6.70 0.57 5.93
CA ARG A 33 -7.33 1.20 4.75
C ARG A 33 -8.32 2.27 5.16
N ILE A 34 -9.17 2.02 6.16
CA ILE A 34 -10.13 3.00 6.72
C ILE A 34 -9.38 4.20 7.31
N MET A 35 -8.35 3.97 8.11
CA MET A 35 -7.51 5.04 8.66
C MET A 35 -6.98 5.98 7.57
N CYS A 36 -6.45 5.42 6.49
CA CYS A 36 -5.93 6.20 5.36
C CYS A 36 -7.03 6.88 4.56
N ARG A 37 -8.19 6.22 4.35
CA ARG A 37 -9.33 6.81 3.63
C ARG A 37 -9.93 7.99 4.35
N ARG A 38 -10.12 7.91 5.67
CA ARG A 38 -10.57 9.04 6.51
C ARG A 38 -9.64 10.25 6.41
N ARG A 39 -8.41 10.05 5.91
CA ARG A 39 -7.36 11.08 5.76
C ARG A 39 -6.94 11.29 4.31
N GLY A 40 -7.83 11.02 3.36
CA GLY A 40 -7.71 11.43 1.96
C GLY A 40 -7.22 10.37 0.98
N ALA A 41 -6.95 9.13 1.39
CA ALA A 41 -6.70 8.07 0.42
C ALA A 41 -7.98 7.73 -0.35
N ASN A 42 -7.93 7.74 -1.68
CA ASN A 42 -9.07 7.35 -2.53
C ASN A 42 -9.00 5.86 -2.86
N LEU A 43 -8.06 5.44 -3.71
CA LEU A 43 -7.86 4.04 -4.05
C LEU A 43 -6.93 3.37 -3.03
N ALA A 44 -7.48 2.40 -2.29
CA ALA A 44 -6.74 1.60 -1.32
C ALA A 44 -6.78 0.13 -1.72
N TYR A 45 -5.60 -0.48 -1.79
CA TYR A 45 -5.43 -1.85 -2.25
C TYR A 45 -5.48 -2.82 -1.07
N SER A 46 -6.08 -3.98 -1.32
CA SER A 46 -6.04 -5.11 -0.38
C SER A 46 -4.60 -5.61 -0.15
N GLU A 47 -4.40 -6.46 0.82
CA GLU A 47 -3.23 -7.35 0.85
C GLU A 47 -3.26 -8.24 -0.41
N MET A 48 -2.10 -8.77 -0.83
CA MET A 48 -2.06 -9.68 -1.98
C MET A 48 -2.77 -11.01 -1.68
N VAL A 49 -3.68 -11.43 -2.55
CA VAL A 49 -4.57 -12.57 -2.40
C VAL A 49 -4.22 -13.68 -3.39
N SER A 50 -4.04 -14.90 -2.90
CA SER A 50 -3.73 -16.06 -3.74
C SER A 50 -4.96 -16.50 -4.55
N VAL A 51 -4.86 -16.55 -5.88
CA VAL A 51 -5.93 -17.09 -6.75
C VAL A 51 -6.22 -18.55 -6.41
N ALA A 52 -5.20 -19.35 -6.14
CA ALA A 52 -5.38 -20.72 -5.68
C ALA A 52 -6.08 -20.81 -4.33
N GLY A 53 -5.77 -19.86 -3.40
CA GLY A 53 -6.42 -19.78 -2.08
C GLY A 53 -7.91 -19.44 -2.16
N LEU A 54 -8.32 -18.64 -3.13
CA LEU A 54 -9.73 -18.33 -3.38
C LEU A 54 -10.50 -19.56 -3.87
N ALA A 55 -9.90 -20.37 -4.73
CA ALA A 55 -10.50 -21.60 -5.27
C ALA A 55 -10.85 -22.62 -4.16
N TYR A 56 -10.08 -22.65 -3.06
CA TYR A 56 -10.37 -23.51 -1.91
C TYR A 56 -11.43 -22.94 -0.95
N ALA A 57 -12.07 -21.81 -1.32
CA ALA A 57 -13.14 -21.14 -0.54
C ALA A 57 -12.78 -20.86 0.93
N SER A 58 -11.49 -20.67 1.24
CA SER A 58 -11.01 -20.42 2.60
C SER A 58 -11.56 -19.09 3.13
N ASN A 59 -12.33 -19.12 4.22
CA ASN A 59 -12.80 -17.91 4.90
C ASN A 59 -11.67 -16.93 5.24
N LYS A 60 -10.47 -17.45 5.54
CA LYS A 60 -9.29 -16.62 5.81
C LYS A 60 -8.83 -15.85 4.58
N THR A 61 -8.88 -16.46 3.39
CA THR A 61 -8.51 -15.79 2.13
C THR A 61 -9.56 -14.75 1.75
N TRP A 62 -10.85 -15.06 1.90
CA TRP A 62 -11.92 -14.13 1.59
C TRP A 62 -11.96 -12.90 2.48
N ARG A 63 -11.53 -13.00 3.75
CA ARG A 63 -11.37 -11.81 4.62
C ARG A 63 -10.36 -10.78 4.09
N LEU A 64 -9.43 -11.16 3.22
CA LEU A 64 -8.50 -10.22 2.60
C LEU A 64 -9.13 -9.46 1.42
N VAL A 65 -10.20 -10.00 0.84
CA VAL A 65 -10.89 -9.48 -0.35
C VAL A 65 -12.06 -8.60 0.03
N LEU A 66 -12.84 -9.04 1.01
CA LEU A 66 -14.09 -8.36 1.37
C LEU A 66 -13.80 -7.01 2.04
N PRO A 67 -14.41 -5.93 1.54
CA PRO A 67 -14.32 -4.62 2.21
C PRO A 67 -15.11 -4.65 3.52
N ALA A 68 -14.64 -3.88 4.50
CA ALA A 68 -15.42 -3.58 5.70
C ALA A 68 -16.65 -2.71 5.35
N ASP A 69 -17.63 -2.63 6.26
CA ASP A 69 -18.90 -1.92 5.98
C ASP A 69 -18.69 -0.44 5.64
N GLU A 70 -17.71 0.21 6.28
CA GLU A 70 -17.35 1.60 6.01
C GLU A 70 -16.66 1.80 4.65
N GLU A 71 -16.04 0.76 4.08
CA GLU A 71 -15.32 0.88 2.82
C GLU A 71 -16.27 0.89 1.63
N GLN A 72 -16.47 2.06 1.02
CA GLN A 72 -17.32 2.23 -0.17
C GLN A 72 -16.74 1.56 -1.41
N GLN A 73 -15.44 1.34 -1.45
CA GLN A 73 -14.74 0.74 -2.59
C GLN A 73 -13.45 0.04 -2.15
N ILE A 74 -12.99 -0.93 -2.94
CA ILE A 74 -11.73 -1.64 -2.72
C ILE A 74 -11.04 -1.98 -4.05
N CYS A 75 -9.71 -1.90 -4.08
CA CYS A 75 -8.86 -2.46 -5.12
C CYS A 75 -8.34 -3.81 -4.64
N VAL A 76 -8.60 -4.90 -5.38
CA VAL A 76 -8.20 -6.24 -4.96
C VAL A 76 -6.95 -6.68 -5.71
N GLN A 77 -5.84 -6.95 -4.98
CA GLN A 77 -4.63 -7.46 -5.60
C GLN A 77 -4.56 -8.98 -5.54
N LEU A 78 -4.45 -9.63 -6.72
CA LEU A 78 -4.35 -11.07 -6.89
C LEU A 78 -2.91 -11.49 -7.23
N PHE A 79 -2.50 -12.69 -6.79
CA PHE A 79 -1.25 -13.31 -7.21
C PHE A 79 -1.39 -14.82 -7.44
N GLY A 80 -0.62 -15.34 -8.37
CA GLY A 80 -0.61 -16.75 -8.78
C GLY A 80 0.26 -16.93 -10.01
N SER A 81 0.16 -18.12 -10.65
CA SER A 81 0.91 -18.46 -11.87
C SER A 81 0.08 -19.23 -12.91
N LYS A 82 -1.25 -19.35 -12.72
CA LYS A 82 -2.10 -20.12 -13.64
C LYS A 82 -3.22 -19.24 -14.22
N PRO A 83 -3.27 -19.04 -15.56
CA PRO A 83 -4.25 -18.18 -16.19
C PRO A 83 -5.72 -18.57 -15.90
N ASP A 84 -6.05 -19.85 -15.92
CA ASP A 84 -7.40 -20.36 -15.62
C ASP A 84 -7.85 -20.02 -14.18
N GLN A 85 -6.91 -20.05 -13.22
CA GLN A 85 -7.19 -19.67 -11.85
C GLN A 85 -7.41 -18.16 -11.70
N PHE A 86 -6.73 -17.32 -12.50
CA PHE A 86 -6.98 -15.88 -12.53
C PHE A 86 -8.38 -15.57 -13.05
N ALA A 87 -8.80 -16.16 -14.20
CA ALA A 87 -10.14 -15.96 -14.72
C ALA A 87 -11.22 -16.35 -13.70
N SER A 88 -11.07 -17.52 -13.05
CA SER A 88 -12.02 -17.98 -12.04
C SER A 88 -12.01 -17.09 -10.77
N ALA A 89 -10.84 -16.63 -10.35
CA ALA A 89 -10.70 -15.76 -9.17
C ALA A 89 -11.31 -14.37 -9.41
N VAL A 90 -11.09 -13.78 -10.59
CA VAL A 90 -11.69 -12.50 -11.00
C VAL A 90 -13.20 -12.57 -10.94
N ALA A 91 -13.81 -13.55 -11.59
CA ALA A 91 -15.27 -13.73 -11.59
C ALA A 91 -15.83 -13.90 -10.16
N ALA A 92 -15.16 -14.71 -9.33
CA ALA A 92 -15.58 -14.92 -7.94
C ALA A 92 -15.43 -13.66 -7.04
N VAL A 93 -14.40 -12.85 -7.30
CA VAL A 93 -14.21 -11.58 -6.58
C VAL A 93 -15.28 -10.58 -6.99
N GLU A 94 -15.55 -10.42 -8.28
CA GLU A 94 -16.61 -9.54 -8.78
C GLU A 94 -17.98 -9.93 -8.21
N GLU A 95 -18.32 -11.23 -8.23
CA GLU A 95 -19.59 -11.71 -7.68
C GLU A 95 -19.76 -11.36 -6.19
N ARG A 96 -18.69 -11.48 -5.38
CA ARG A 96 -18.78 -11.29 -3.93
C ARG A 96 -18.60 -9.86 -3.46
N VAL A 97 -17.77 -9.08 -4.14
CA VAL A 97 -17.50 -7.67 -3.78
C VAL A 97 -18.54 -6.73 -4.39
N GLY A 98 -19.04 -7.08 -5.58
CA GLY A 98 -20.07 -6.31 -6.29
C GLY A 98 -19.60 -4.90 -6.63
N ASP A 99 -20.52 -3.94 -6.54
CA ASP A 99 -20.30 -2.54 -6.94
C ASP A 99 -19.20 -1.82 -6.15
N ARG A 100 -18.74 -2.40 -5.03
CA ARG A 100 -17.62 -1.87 -4.25
C ARG A 100 -16.25 -2.24 -4.83
N LEU A 101 -16.17 -3.07 -5.86
CA LEU A 101 -14.91 -3.40 -6.52
C LEU A 101 -14.51 -2.30 -7.51
N SER A 102 -13.44 -1.58 -7.23
CA SER A 102 -12.93 -0.53 -8.13
C SER A 102 -12.10 -1.09 -9.29
N LEU A 103 -11.23 -2.05 -8.99
CA LEU A 103 -10.36 -2.71 -9.95
C LEU A 103 -9.81 -4.03 -9.40
N ILE A 104 -9.30 -4.87 -10.30
CA ILE A 104 -8.43 -6.00 -9.99
C ILE A 104 -6.99 -5.62 -10.33
N ASP A 105 -6.04 -5.89 -9.43
CA ASP A 105 -4.62 -5.69 -9.67
C ASP A 105 -3.87 -7.02 -9.65
N ILE A 106 -2.95 -7.23 -10.59
CA ILE A 106 -2.15 -8.46 -10.68
C ILE A 106 -0.75 -8.20 -10.12
N ASN A 107 -0.37 -8.96 -9.10
CA ASN A 107 0.95 -8.85 -8.50
C ASN A 107 2.02 -9.58 -9.33
N MET A 108 2.88 -8.83 -9.99
CA MET A 108 4.12 -9.29 -10.63
C MET A 108 5.37 -8.62 -10.02
N ALA A 109 5.26 -8.17 -8.76
CA ALA A 109 6.30 -7.40 -8.08
C ALA A 109 6.83 -8.01 -6.79
N CYS A 110 6.10 -8.96 -6.16
CA CYS A 110 6.47 -9.53 -4.87
C CYS A 110 7.76 -10.37 -4.99
N PRO A 111 8.85 -10.00 -4.26
CA PRO A 111 10.11 -10.72 -4.33
C PRO A 111 10.25 -11.79 -3.24
N ALA A 112 9.22 -12.02 -2.43
CA ALA A 112 9.26 -12.95 -1.31
C ALA A 112 9.56 -14.37 -1.79
N ARG A 113 10.56 -15.03 -1.18
CA ARG A 113 11.05 -16.37 -1.59
C ARG A 113 9.91 -17.38 -1.77
N LYS A 114 8.96 -17.42 -0.80
CA LYS A 114 7.79 -18.33 -0.84
C LYS A 114 6.83 -18.10 -2.02
N VAL A 115 6.88 -16.92 -2.63
CA VAL A 115 6.09 -16.56 -3.83
C VAL A 115 6.89 -16.90 -5.07
N VAL A 116 8.12 -16.39 -5.15
CA VAL A 116 9.02 -16.54 -6.31
C VAL A 116 9.33 -18.02 -6.63
N THR A 117 9.52 -18.88 -5.60
CA THR A 117 9.78 -20.31 -5.80
C THR A 117 8.61 -21.07 -6.45
N LYS A 118 7.40 -20.50 -6.46
CA LYS A 118 6.22 -21.05 -7.13
C LYS A 118 6.01 -20.49 -8.55
N GLY A 119 6.92 -19.65 -9.03
CA GLY A 119 6.75 -18.96 -10.32
C GLY A 119 5.75 -17.80 -10.26
N GLU A 120 5.44 -17.28 -9.06
CA GLU A 120 4.46 -16.24 -8.82
C GLU A 120 5.13 -14.88 -8.51
N GLY A 121 4.35 -13.80 -8.50
CA GLY A 121 4.85 -12.47 -8.18
C GLY A 121 5.93 -12.01 -9.15
N SER A 122 7.07 -11.51 -8.64
CA SER A 122 8.16 -11.02 -9.50
C SER A 122 8.81 -12.09 -10.38
N ALA A 123 8.61 -13.38 -10.10
CA ALA A 123 9.09 -14.46 -10.97
C ALA A 123 8.47 -14.40 -12.37
N LEU A 124 7.26 -13.85 -12.51
CA LEU A 124 6.57 -13.69 -13.81
C LEU A 124 7.33 -12.75 -14.75
N MET A 125 8.14 -11.82 -14.24
CA MET A 125 8.98 -10.98 -15.10
C MET A 125 10.07 -11.75 -15.86
N ARG A 126 10.31 -13.02 -15.52
CA ARG A 126 11.22 -13.93 -16.24
C ARG A 126 10.50 -14.80 -17.27
N THR A 127 9.17 -14.77 -17.26
CA THR A 127 8.30 -15.59 -18.12
C THR A 127 7.21 -14.72 -18.75
N PRO A 128 7.57 -13.80 -19.68
CA PRO A 128 6.64 -12.83 -20.25
C PRO A 128 5.44 -13.50 -20.93
N ASP A 129 5.63 -14.60 -21.68
CA ASP A 129 4.53 -15.31 -22.33
C ASP A 129 3.48 -15.86 -21.35
N LEU A 130 3.91 -16.23 -20.13
CA LEU A 130 2.99 -16.66 -19.08
C LEU A 130 2.31 -15.46 -18.44
N ALA A 131 3.05 -14.35 -18.22
CA ALA A 131 2.50 -13.12 -17.71
C ALA A 131 1.41 -12.53 -18.62
N GLU A 132 1.66 -12.52 -19.93
CA GLU A 132 0.69 -12.12 -20.96
C GLU A 132 -0.60 -12.94 -20.86
N LYS A 133 -0.51 -14.27 -20.88
CA LYS A 133 -1.67 -15.17 -20.77
C LYS A 133 -2.46 -14.98 -19.45
N ILE A 134 -1.77 -14.66 -18.35
CA ILE A 134 -2.42 -14.35 -17.07
C ILE A 134 -3.25 -13.08 -17.20
N VAL A 135 -2.68 -12.03 -17.81
CA VAL A 135 -3.38 -10.75 -17.98
C VAL A 135 -4.56 -10.90 -18.93
N GLU A 136 -4.37 -11.56 -20.08
CA GLU A 136 -5.46 -11.86 -21.03
C GLU A 136 -6.62 -12.62 -20.36
N ALA A 137 -6.31 -13.65 -19.57
CA ALA A 137 -7.31 -14.42 -18.85
C ALA A 137 -8.06 -13.59 -17.79
N ALA A 138 -7.34 -12.73 -17.07
CA ALA A 138 -7.96 -11.84 -16.08
C ALA A 138 -8.82 -10.77 -16.75
N VAL A 139 -8.33 -10.12 -17.81
CA VAL A 139 -9.05 -9.10 -18.58
C VAL A 139 -10.29 -9.69 -19.26
N GLY A 140 -10.17 -10.89 -19.82
CA GLY A 140 -11.30 -11.58 -20.46
C GLY A 140 -12.44 -11.98 -19.51
N ALA A 141 -12.15 -12.09 -18.20
CA ALA A 141 -13.13 -12.40 -17.16
C ALA A 141 -13.65 -11.18 -16.41
N ALA A 142 -12.97 -10.01 -16.51
CA ALA A 142 -13.26 -8.84 -15.70
C ALA A 142 -14.27 -7.88 -16.35
N HIS A 143 -15.15 -7.29 -15.54
CA HIS A 143 -16.01 -6.15 -15.88
C HIS A 143 -15.55 -4.85 -15.18
N VAL A 144 -14.41 -4.88 -14.49
CA VAL A 144 -13.72 -3.75 -13.90
C VAL A 144 -12.32 -3.60 -14.50
N PRO A 145 -11.63 -2.44 -14.34
CA PRO A 145 -10.26 -2.31 -14.79
C PRO A 145 -9.34 -3.39 -14.22
N VAL A 146 -8.48 -3.97 -15.06
CA VAL A 146 -7.38 -4.85 -14.63
C VAL A 146 -6.07 -4.07 -14.73
N THR A 147 -5.35 -3.95 -13.61
CA THR A 147 -4.04 -3.30 -13.53
C THR A 147 -2.96 -4.32 -13.19
N VAL A 148 -1.70 -3.98 -13.44
CA VAL A 148 -0.58 -4.89 -13.12
C VAL A 148 0.51 -4.13 -12.39
N LYS A 149 1.01 -4.72 -11.29
CA LYS A 149 2.16 -4.16 -10.55
C LYS A 149 3.41 -4.97 -10.83
N ILE A 150 4.44 -4.29 -11.38
CA ILE A 150 5.72 -4.86 -11.79
C ILE A 150 6.91 -4.24 -11.05
N ARG A 151 8.12 -4.73 -11.32
CA ARG A 151 9.38 -4.15 -10.93
C ARG A 151 10.18 -3.69 -12.15
N LYS A 152 11.33 -3.02 -11.93
CA LYS A 152 12.31 -2.63 -12.96
C LYS A 152 12.78 -3.84 -13.80
N GLY A 153 12.89 -4.99 -13.16
CA GLY A 153 13.30 -6.28 -13.70
C GLY A 153 13.39 -7.31 -12.60
N PHE A 154 13.87 -8.52 -12.90
CA PHE A 154 14.06 -9.56 -11.89
C PHE A 154 15.48 -9.52 -11.28
N TYR A 155 16.53 -9.57 -12.10
CA TYR A 155 17.93 -9.50 -11.68
C TYR A 155 18.44 -8.05 -11.67
N ALA A 156 19.62 -7.83 -11.06
CA ALA A 156 20.20 -6.48 -10.90
C ALA A 156 20.50 -5.81 -12.25
N GLU A 157 20.90 -6.59 -13.23
CA GLU A 157 21.21 -6.17 -14.61
C GLU A 157 19.97 -5.95 -15.47
N ASP A 158 18.80 -6.47 -15.05
CA ASP A 158 17.59 -6.35 -15.84
C ASP A 158 17.05 -4.92 -15.82
N ARG A 159 16.62 -4.46 -17.00
CA ARG A 159 15.93 -3.20 -17.23
C ARG A 159 14.84 -3.39 -18.29
N ASN A 160 13.99 -4.37 -18.08
CA ASN A 160 12.99 -4.79 -19.06
C ASN A 160 11.56 -4.30 -18.77
N ALA A 161 11.38 -3.38 -17.81
CA ALA A 161 10.06 -2.88 -17.40
C ALA A 161 9.27 -2.25 -18.55
N ALA A 162 9.92 -1.47 -19.43
CA ALA A 162 9.26 -0.79 -20.54
C ALA A 162 8.69 -1.80 -21.56
N THR A 163 9.51 -2.73 -22.03
CA THR A 163 9.05 -3.77 -22.98
C THR A 163 8.03 -4.73 -22.35
N PHE A 164 8.17 -5.00 -21.06
CA PHE A 164 7.22 -5.80 -20.32
C PHE A 164 5.87 -5.06 -20.17
N ALA A 165 5.88 -3.75 -19.92
CA ALA A 165 4.69 -2.93 -19.82
C ALA A 165 3.95 -2.82 -21.18
N GLN A 166 4.67 -2.72 -22.29
CA GLN A 166 4.08 -2.76 -23.65
C GLN A 166 3.34 -4.07 -23.91
N MET A 167 3.91 -5.20 -23.51
CA MET A 167 3.25 -6.50 -23.60
C MET A 167 2.01 -6.55 -22.73
N LEU A 168 2.06 -6.04 -21.50
CA LEU A 168 0.89 -5.98 -20.59
C LEU A 168 -0.23 -5.10 -21.14
N GLU A 169 0.12 -3.95 -21.75
CA GLU A 169 -0.84 -3.09 -22.44
C GLU A 169 -1.48 -3.84 -23.61
N GLY A 170 -0.69 -4.53 -24.42
CA GLY A 170 -1.18 -5.38 -25.53
C GLY A 170 -2.13 -6.48 -25.06
N ALA A 171 -1.90 -7.05 -23.88
CA ALA A 171 -2.76 -8.03 -23.21
C ALA A 171 -4.04 -7.42 -22.58
N GLY A 172 -4.22 -6.10 -22.64
CA GLY A 172 -5.42 -5.39 -22.19
C GLY A 172 -5.37 -4.81 -20.77
N ALA A 173 -4.19 -4.70 -20.15
CA ALA A 173 -4.05 -4.00 -18.88
C ALA A 173 -4.52 -2.54 -19.01
N ALA A 174 -5.26 -2.05 -18.01
CA ALA A 174 -5.80 -0.68 -17.99
C ALA A 174 -4.82 0.34 -17.39
N ALA A 175 -3.85 -0.11 -16.60
CA ALA A 175 -2.75 0.67 -16.04
C ALA A 175 -1.62 -0.26 -15.60
N VAL A 176 -0.40 0.27 -15.48
CA VAL A 176 0.75 -0.46 -14.95
C VAL A 176 1.41 0.31 -13.82
N ALA A 177 1.74 -0.38 -12.72
CA ALA A 177 2.49 0.19 -11.61
C ALA A 177 3.93 -0.35 -11.59
N VAL A 178 4.91 0.54 -11.51
CA VAL A 178 6.33 0.18 -11.61
C VAL A 178 7.07 0.52 -10.34
N HIS A 179 7.67 -0.48 -9.70
CA HIS A 179 8.63 -0.25 -8.61
C HIS A 179 10.05 -0.16 -9.19
N GLY A 180 10.72 0.96 -8.96
CA GLY A 180 12.06 1.29 -9.49
C GLY A 180 13.22 0.41 -8.95
N ARG A 181 12.93 -0.76 -8.36
CA ARG A 181 13.93 -1.77 -7.95
C ARG A 181 13.71 -3.09 -8.66
N CYS A 182 14.77 -3.84 -8.94
CA CYS A 182 14.62 -5.23 -9.39
C CYS A 182 14.24 -6.16 -8.22
N ALA A 183 13.80 -7.40 -8.55
CA ALA A 183 13.34 -8.35 -7.54
C ALA A 183 14.47 -8.77 -6.57
N THR A 184 15.66 -9.05 -7.08
CA THR A 184 16.82 -9.47 -6.28
C THR A 184 17.36 -8.37 -5.35
N GLN A 185 17.11 -7.10 -5.67
CA GLN A 185 17.48 -5.95 -4.85
C GLN A 185 16.64 -5.84 -3.57
N LEU A 186 15.47 -6.44 -3.52
CA LEU A 186 14.49 -6.33 -2.42
C LEU A 186 14.16 -4.85 -2.11
N TYR A 187 14.76 -4.31 -1.04
CA TYR A 187 14.60 -2.92 -0.58
C TYR A 187 15.94 -2.21 -0.38
N THR A 188 17.06 -2.83 -0.81
CA THR A 188 18.40 -2.22 -0.67
C THR A 188 18.64 -1.15 -1.72
N GLY A 189 19.56 -0.23 -1.44
CA GLY A 189 19.88 0.91 -2.32
C GLY A 189 18.68 1.85 -2.50
N GLN A 190 18.63 2.57 -3.61
CA GLN A 190 17.56 3.50 -3.98
C GLN A 190 16.71 2.97 -5.12
N ALA A 191 15.44 3.40 -5.17
CA ALA A 191 14.56 3.15 -6.30
C ALA A 191 14.97 4.03 -7.48
N ASP A 192 15.09 3.42 -8.65
CA ASP A 192 15.43 4.09 -9.91
C ASP A 192 14.14 4.60 -10.58
N TRP A 193 13.83 5.87 -10.38
CA TRP A 193 12.63 6.49 -10.95
C TRP A 193 12.72 6.75 -12.45
N SER A 194 13.93 6.77 -13.05
CA SER A 194 14.05 6.88 -14.50
C SER A 194 13.42 5.72 -15.26
N VAL A 195 13.24 4.56 -14.59
CA VAL A 195 12.49 3.42 -15.16
C VAL A 195 10.99 3.72 -15.25
N VAL A 196 10.46 4.55 -14.34
CA VAL A 196 9.05 4.98 -14.41
C VAL A 196 8.83 5.84 -15.65
N ASP A 197 9.78 6.76 -15.94
CA ASP A 197 9.75 7.60 -17.14
C ASP A 197 9.86 6.76 -18.42
N GLU A 198 10.80 5.81 -18.46
CA GLU A 198 10.93 4.87 -19.60
C GLU A 198 9.66 4.07 -19.87
N VAL A 199 8.96 3.66 -18.82
CA VAL A 199 7.68 2.97 -18.97
C VAL A 199 6.59 3.93 -19.43
N ALA A 200 6.54 5.14 -18.88
CA ALA A 200 5.54 6.15 -19.28
C ALA A 200 5.71 6.57 -20.75
N ASP A 201 6.96 6.63 -21.25
CA ASP A 201 7.24 6.91 -22.64
C ASP A 201 6.91 5.74 -23.59
N ALA A 202 6.85 4.51 -23.05
CA ALA A 202 6.68 3.29 -23.84
C ALA A 202 5.23 2.84 -24.01
N VAL A 203 4.30 3.29 -23.15
CA VAL A 203 2.88 2.86 -23.16
C VAL A 203 1.94 4.06 -23.17
N GLU A 204 0.72 3.85 -23.65
CA GLU A 204 -0.35 4.86 -23.63
C GLU A 204 -1.20 4.79 -22.35
N ILE A 205 -1.25 3.62 -21.68
CA ILE A 205 -2.02 3.44 -20.44
C ILE A 205 -1.36 4.16 -19.26
N PRO A 206 -2.14 4.56 -18.23
CA PRO A 206 -1.61 5.23 -17.04
C PRO A 206 -0.49 4.44 -16.36
N VAL A 207 0.57 5.14 -15.98
CA VAL A 207 1.70 4.57 -15.23
C VAL A 207 1.67 5.07 -13.79
N ILE A 208 1.82 4.16 -12.83
CA ILE A 208 1.90 4.45 -11.40
C ILE A 208 3.33 4.22 -10.94
N GLY A 209 4.01 5.29 -10.47
CA GLY A 209 5.36 5.19 -9.93
C GLY A 209 5.37 4.62 -8.50
N SER A 210 6.40 3.88 -8.13
CA SER A 210 6.55 3.29 -6.79
C SER A 210 8.02 3.16 -6.38
N GLY A 211 8.29 3.39 -5.11
CA GLY A 211 9.61 3.22 -4.49
C GLY A 211 10.09 4.48 -3.78
N ASP A 212 10.57 4.32 -2.54
CA ASP A 212 11.17 5.36 -1.69
C ASP A 212 10.32 6.62 -1.48
N VAL A 213 9.03 6.44 -1.35
CA VAL A 213 8.08 7.48 -0.95
C VAL A 213 7.82 7.31 0.54
N PHE A 214 8.40 8.18 1.37
CA PHE A 214 8.34 8.09 2.82
C PHE A 214 7.53 9.21 3.48
N CYS A 215 7.30 10.33 2.76
CA CYS A 215 6.53 11.47 3.23
C CYS A 215 5.71 12.09 2.08
N ALA A 216 4.96 13.12 2.38
CA ALA A 216 4.13 13.81 1.39
C ALA A 216 4.98 14.59 0.38
N GLU A 217 6.11 15.12 0.83
CA GLU A 217 7.07 15.85 0.00
C GLU A 217 7.69 14.93 -1.06
N ASP A 218 8.15 13.72 -0.66
CA ASP A 218 8.66 12.71 -1.61
C ASP A 218 7.60 12.37 -2.66
N ALA A 219 6.35 12.16 -2.21
CA ALA A 219 5.25 11.81 -3.09
C ALA A 219 4.97 12.92 -4.11
N ALA A 220 4.88 14.18 -3.66
CA ALA A 220 4.64 15.34 -4.51
C ALA A 220 5.81 15.61 -5.46
N GLU A 221 7.05 15.40 -5.01
CA GLU A 221 8.25 15.54 -5.84
C GLU A 221 8.27 14.50 -6.97
N HIS A 222 8.04 13.24 -6.64
CA HIS A 222 8.01 12.18 -7.64
C HIS A 222 6.88 12.35 -8.65
N LEU A 223 5.70 12.80 -8.23
CA LEU A 223 4.60 13.08 -9.16
C LEU A 223 4.96 14.19 -10.15
N ARG A 224 5.63 15.25 -9.68
CA ARG A 224 6.01 16.41 -10.53
C ARG A 224 7.18 16.11 -11.46
N ASN A 225 8.10 15.26 -11.05
CA ASN A 225 9.39 15.05 -11.72
C ASN A 225 9.47 13.73 -12.50
N SER A 226 8.35 13.02 -12.67
CA SER A 226 8.29 11.79 -13.46
C SER A 226 7.09 11.79 -14.41
N GLY A 227 7.11 10.88 -15.40
CA GLY A 227 5.98 10.62 -16.29
C GLY A 227 4.81 9.85 -15.65
N ALA A 228 4.83 9.63 -14.33
CA ALA A 228 3.79 8.90 -13.64
C ALA A 228 2.47 9.69 -13.58
N SER A 229 1.36 9.01 -13.87
CA SER A 229 0.01 9.56 -13.65
C SER A 229 -0.43 9.51 -12.19
N ALA A 230 0.20 8.64 -11.38
CA ALA A 230 -0.05 8.49 -9.95
C ALA A 230 1.18 7.89 -9.24
N VAL A 231 1.20 7.98 -7.91
CA VAL A 231 2.29 7.49 -7.07
C VAL A 231 1.77 6.55 -5.99
N PHE A 232 2.33 5.36 -5.90
CA PHE A 232 2.08 4.45 -4.78
C PHE A 232 2.87 4.85 -3.55
N ILE A 233 2.16 5.09 -2.45
CA ILE A 233 2.76 5.25 -1.14
C ILE A 233 2.65 3.92 -0.38
N ALA A 234 3.81 3.35 -0.02
CA ALA A 234 3.93 2.12 0.77
C ALA A 234 4.38 2.46 2.20
N ARG A 235 5.67 2.40 2.48
CA ARG A 235 6.22 2.62 3.84
C ARG A 235 5.98 4.02 4.40
N GLY A 236 5.67 5.00 3.57
CA GLY A 236 5.31 6.35 3.99
C GLY A 236 4.05 6.45 4.85
N ILE A 237 3.18 5.42 4.83
CA ILE A 237 2.00 5.38 5.69
C ILE A 237 2.31 4.97 7.14
N TYR A 238 3.49 4.43 7.45
CA TYR A 238 3.81 3.87 8.76
C TYR A 238 3.76 4.93 9.86
N GLY A 239 2.68 4.89 10.68
CA GLY A 239 2.38 5.90 11.69
C GLY A 239 1.98 7.27 11.12
N ASN A 240 1.73 7.34 9.82
CA ASN A 240 1.37 8.56 9.10
C ASN A 240 0.22 8.31 8.11
N PRO A 241 -1.00 8.11 8.56
CA PRO A 241 -2.14 7.89 7.68
C PRO A 241 -2.58 9.16 6.92
N TRP A 242 -2.10 10.33 7.29
CA TRP A 242 -2.42 11.64 6.65
C TRP A 242 -1.68 11.86 5.33
N VAL A 243 -0.64 11.08 5.05
CA VAL A 243 0.28 11.29 3.93
C VAL A 243 -0.42 11.47 2.57
N PHE A 244 -1.59 10.86 2.38
CA PHE A 244 -2.36 10.97 1.12
C PHE A 244 -2.99 12.34 0.94
N GLY A 245 -3.68 12.85 1.96
CA GLY A 245 -4.29 14.18 1.94
C GLY A 245 -3.24 15.27 1.92
N ASP A 246 -2.19 15.12 2.72
CA ASP A 246 -1.07 16.07 2.79
C ASP A 246 -0.32 16.14 1.44
N ALA A 247 0.00 15.00 0.82
CA ALA A 247 0.65 14.96 -0.49
C ALA A 247 -0.21 15.59 -1.59
N ARG A 248 -1.52 15.31 -1.58
CA ARG A 248 -2.45 15.91 -2.54
C ARG A 248 -2.50 17.43 -2.37
N ALA A 249 -2.71 17.91 -1.14
CA ALA A 249 -2.78 19.34 -0.84
C ALA A 249 -1.46 20.05 -1.24
N LEU A 250 -0.31 19.42 -0.97
CA LEU A 250 0.98 19.95 -1.37
C LEU A 250 1.16 19.98 -2.90
N ALA A 251 0.82 18.88 -3.57
CA ALA A 251 1.08 18.75 -5.02
C ALA A 251 0.13 19.55 -5.88
N LEU A 252 -1.17 19.60 -5.54
CA LEU A 252 -2.21 20.20 -6.37
C LEU A 252 -2.58 21.61 -5.92
N ASP A 253 -2.56 21.88 -4.61
CA ASP A 253 -3.04 23.14 -4.05
C ASP A 253 -1.89 24.02 -3.51
N GLY A 254 -0.65 23.50 -3.46
CA GLY A 254 0.53 24.21 -2.93
C GLY A 254 0.50 24.41 -1.42
N ILE A 255 -0.34 23.67 -0.70
CA ILE A 255 -0.50 23.79 0.76
C ILE A 255 0.63 23.02 1.46
N PRO A 256 1.44 23.68 2.31
CA PRO A 256 2.51 23.01 3.05
C PRO A 256 2.00 21.91 3.97
N VAL A 257 2.80 20.86 4.12
CA VAL A 257 2.50 19.73 5.02
C VAL A 257 2.50 20.23 6.47
N PRO A 258 1.38 20.07 7.21
CA PRO A 258 1.31 20.51 8.59
C PRO A 258 2.11 19.57 9.53
N ALA A 259 2.82 20.13 10.51
CA ALA A 259 3.40 19.34 11.58
C ALA A 259 2.28 18.71 12.43
N ARG A 260 2.44 17.44 12.77
CA ARG A 260 1.52 16.73 13.68
C ARG A 260 2.13 16.69 15.09
N SER A 261 1.40 17.13 16.08
CA SER A 261 1.77 16.96 17.49
C SER A 261 1.81 15.47 17.88
N SER A 262 2.52 15.18 18.95
CA SER A 262 2.53 13.82 19.50
C SER A 262 1.15 13.39 19.97
N VAL A 263 0.33 14.29 20.51
CA VAL A 263 -1.05 14.01 20.92
C VAL A 263 -1.91 13.63 19.71
N GLU A 264 -1.89 14.41 18.61
CA GLU A 264 -2.63 14.06 17.38
C GLU A 264 -2.24 12.67 16.84
N ARG A 265 -0.96 12.32 16.95
CA ARG A 265 -0.47 10.99 16.51
C ARG A 265 -0.93 9.88 17.44
N LEU A 266 -1.01 10.12 18.75
CA LEU A 266 -1.54 9.16 19.73
C LEU A 266 -3.05 9.00 19.60
N ASP A 267 -3.78 10.07 19.30
CA ASP A 267 -5.22 9.99 19.00
C ASP A 267 -5.49 9.14 17.74
N ALA A 268 -4.68 9.33 16.70
CA ALA A 268 -4.78 8.47 15.52
C ALA A 268 -4.39 7.03 15.82
N LEU A 269 -3.44 6.80 16.75
CA LEU A 269 -3.13 5.44 17.21
C LEU A 269 -4.33 4.83 17.96
N ARG A 270 -5.01 5.55 18.85
CA ARG A 270 -6.23 5.07 19.54
C ARG A 270 -7.31 4.69 18.53
N GLU A 271 -7.57 5.55 17.55
CA GLU A 271 -8.52 5.26 16.47
C GLU A 271 -8.14 3.98 15.72
N HIS A 272 -6.86 3.81 15.36
CA HIS A 272 -6.38 2.63 14.64
C HIS A 272 -6.47 1.34 15.49
N LEU A 273 -6.21 1.43 16.80
CA LEU A 273 -6.39 0.32 17.73
C LEU A 273 -7.85 -0.09 17.85
N THR A 274 -8.76 0.86 17.90
CA THR A 274 -10.22 0.62 17.93
C THR A 274 -10.68 -0.09 16.66
N LEU A 275 -10.32 0.42 15.48
CA LEU A 275 -10.63 -0.24 14.21
C LEU A 275 -10.01 -1.64 14.11
N THR A 276 -8.79 -1.82 14.63
CA THR A 276 -8.13 -3.13 14.67
C THR A 276 -8.91 -4.11 15.54
N HIS A 277 -9.38 -3.68 16.71
CA HIS A 277 -10.18 -4.49 17.62
C HIS A 277 -11.52 -4.90 17.00
N GLU A 278 -12.20 -3.97 16.33
CA GLU A 278 -13.51 -4.20 15.73
C GLU A 278 -13.46 -5.07 14.46
N LEU A 279 -12.43 -4.89 13.64
CA LEU A 279 -12.40 -5.46 12.28
C LEU A 279 -11.50 -6.68 12.14
N LEU A 280 -10.51 -6.85 13.00
CA LEU A 280 -9.55 -7.94 12.89
C LEU A 280 -9.74 -8.99 13.97
N PRO A 281 -9.46 -10.27 13.66
CA PRO A 281 -9.67 -11.36 14.61
C PRO A 281 -8.67 -11.36 15.79
N LEU A 282 -7.55 -10.64 15.65
CA LEU A 282 -6.46 -10.61 16.63
C LEU A 282 -5.78 -9.26 16.69
N MET A 283 -5.46 -8.80 17.90
CA MET A 283 -4.69 -7.57 18.15
C MET A 283 -3.19 -7.68 17.83
N SER A 284 -2.69 -8.82 17.37
CA SER A 284 -1.25 -9.02 17.15
C SER A 284 -0.61 -8.04 16.17
N ARG A 285 -1.36 -7.54 15.18
CA ARG A 285 -0.90 -6.51 14.23
C ARG A 285 -0.73 -5.15 14.90
N ALA A 286 -1.53 -4.84 15.92
CA ALA A 286 -1.47 -3.59 16.66
C ALA A 286 -0.09 -3.29 17.26
N ARG A 287 0.69 -4.33 17.63
CA ARG A 287 2.08 -4.18 18.08
C ARG A 287 2.96 -3.46 17.07
N THR A 288 2.81 -3.83 15.80
CA THR A 288 3.55 -3.22 14.70
C THR A 288 3.07 -1.79 14.45
N TYR A 289 1.76 -1.58 14.38
CA TYR A 289 1.16 -0.27 14.11
C TYR A 289 1.51 0.73 15.22
N ALA A 290 1.30 0.39 16.47
CA ALA A 290 1.64 1.25 17.61
C ALA A 290 3.12 1.66 17.59
N SER A 291 4.02 0.72 17.29
CA SER A 291 5.45 1.00 17.18
C SER A 291 5.78 2.07 16.12
N TRP A 292 5.02 2.13 15.03
CA TRP A 292 5.23 3.13 13.98
C TRP A 292 4.80 4.53 14.41
N TYR A 293 3.66 4.66 15.12
CA TYR A 293 3.17 5.95 15.61
C TYR A 293 4.12 6.59 16.63
N LEU A 294 4.84 5.79 17.40
CA LEU A 294 5.78 6.27 18.44
C LEU A 294 7.13 6.77 17.89
N LYS A 295 7.39 6.64 16.58
CA LYS A 295 8.67 7.04 15.99
C LYS A 295 8.92 8.55 16.22
N GLY A 296 10.05 8.89 16.86
CA GLY A 296 10.48 10.27 17.08
C GLY A 296 9.87 10.94 18.32
N MET A 297 9.01 10.24 19.08
CA MET A 297 8.54 10.73 20.38
C MET A 297 9.60 10.55 21.48
N PRO A 298 9.55 11.32 22.56
CA PRO A 298 10.34 11.04 23.77
C PRO A 298 10.17 9.59 24.21
N HIS A 299 11.22 8.98 24.72
CA HIS A 299 11.27 7.61 25.21
C HIS A 299 10.72 6.52 24.26
N ALA A 300 10.59 6.80 22.95
CA ALA A 300 9.98 5.89 21.97
C ALA A 300 10.59 4.47 21.95
N ALA A 301 11.88 4.31 22.26
CA ALA A 301 12.53 3.00 22.30
C ALA A 301 12.01 2.15 23.47
N ALA A 302 11.91 2.74 24.65
CA ALA A 302 11.39 2.09 25.86
C ALA A 302 9.90 1.76 25.67
N TRP A 303 9.09 2.70 25.22
CA TRP A 303 7.66 2.48 24.96
C TRP A 303 7.40 1.38 23.95
N ARG A 304 8.19 1.27 22.86
CA ARG A 304 8.07 0.14 21.94
C ARG A 304 8.34 -1.22 22.57
N ALA A 305 9.23 -1.29 23.57
CA ALA A 305 9.48 -2.52 24.31
C ALA A 305 8.26 -2.94 25.17
N HIS A 306 7.41 -2.01 25.58
CA HIS A 306 6.14 -2.29 26.25
C HIS A 306 5.03 -2.64 25.26
N VAL A 307 4.89 -1.91 24.17
CA VAL A 307 3.92 -2.17 23.09
C VAL A 307 3.96 -3.62 22.60
N VAL A 308 5.15 -4.19 22.41
CA VAL A 308 5.28 -5.57 21.89
C VAL A 308 4.78 -6.66 22.88
N ARG A 309 4.56 -6.29 24.15
CA ARG A 309 4.03 -7.18 25.19
C ARG A 309 2.50 -7.16 25.26
N CYS A 310 1.85 -6.09 24.81
CA CYS A 310 0.40 -5.97 24.80
C CYS A 310 -0.25 -7.05 23.93
N SER A 311 -1.38 -7.59 24.38
CA SER A 311 -2.11 -8.66 23.72
C SER A 311 -3.61 -8.36 23.56
N THR A 312 -4.19 -7.53 24.42
CA THR A 312 -5.60 -7.14 24.41
C THR A 312 -5.76 -5.67 24.04
N TYR A 313 -6.96 -5.29 23.62
CA TYR A 313 -7.31 -3.91 23.30
C TYR A 313 -7.13 -2.98 24.53
N GLU A 314 -7.58 -3.45 25.70
CA GLU A 314 -7.52 -2.72 26.95
C GLU A 314 -6.06 -2.43 27.36
N GLU A 315 -5.17 -3.42 27.21
CA GLU A 315 -3.73 -3.25 27.48
C GLU A 315 -3.11 -2.19 26.56
N PHE A 316 -3.47 -2.18 25.27
CA PHE A 316 -2.99 -1.16 24.35
C PHE A 316 -3.50 0.22 24.71
N MET A 317 -4.80 0.38 25.02
CA MET A 317 -5.40 1.67 25.34
C MET A 317 -4.81 2.26 26.62
N ALA A 318 -4.68 1.44 27.68
CA ALA A 318 -4.04 1.87 28.94
C ALA A 318 -2.59 2.32 28.70
N LEU A 319 -1.83 1.56 27.91
CA LEU A 319 -0.45 1.92 27.59
C LEU A 319 -0.36 3.23 26.78
N VAL A 320 -1.29 3.48 25.85
CA VAL A 320 -1.32 4.74 25.09
C VAL A 320 -1.58 5.94 26.00
N ASP A 321 -2.41 5.78 27.05
CA ASP A 321 -2.66 6.84 28.06
C ASP A 321 -1.40 7.15 28.88
N GLU A 322 -0.65 6.11 29.28
CA GLU A 322 0.63 6.27 29.96
C GLU A 322 1.67 6.98 29.06
N ILE A 323 1.74 6.59 27.78
CA ILE A 323 2.64 7.20 26.79
C ILE A 323 2.30 8.67 26.60
N GLU A 324 1.02 9.02 26.48
CA GLU A 324 0.61 10.42 26.30
C GLU A 324 1.01 11.27 27.50
N HIS A 325 0.78 10.78 28.71
CA HIS A 325 1.18 11.50 29.93
C HIS A 325 2.68 11.78 29.97
N ASP A 326 3.49 10.77 29.67
CA ASP A 326 4.96 10.89 29.62
C ASP A 326 5.43 11.85 28.51
N VAL A 327 4.90 11.70 27.30
CA VAL A 327 5.30 12.52 26.15
C VAL A 327 4.95 14.00 26.36
N VAL A 328 3.76 14.30 26.89
CA VAL A 328 3.34 15.67 27.20
C VAL A 328 4.25 16.29 28.27
N ALA A 329 4.59 15.53 29.33
CA ALA A 329 5.52 16.00 30.36
C ALA A 329 6.93 16.27 29.80
N CYS A 330 7.44 15.37 28.96
CA CYS A 330 8.74 15.52 28.30
C CYS A 330 8.78 16.73 27.36
N GLU A 331 7.75 16.93 26.55
CA GLU A 331 7.66 18.04 25.60
C GLU A 331 7.53 19.38 26.35
N ALA A 332 6.80 19.43 27.49
CA ALA A 332 6.71 20.61 28.33
C ALA A 332 8.06 20.97 28.97
N ALA A 333 8.81 20.00 29.48
CA ALA A 333 10.14 20.21 30.01
C ALA A 333 11.12 20.75 28.96
N LEU A 334 11.09 20.16 27.74
CA LEU A 334 11.92 20.62 26.62
C LEU A 334 11.58 22.07 26.22
N ALA A 335 10.29 22.43 26.20
CA ALA A 335 9.84 23.78 25.89
C ALA A 335 10.25 24.79 26.95
N ALA A 336 10.39 24.35 28.21
CA ALA A 336 10.90 25.15 29.32
C ALA A 336 12.45 25.26 29.36
N GLY A 337 13.15 24.55 28.45
CA GLY A 337 14.63 24.47 28.45
C GLY A 337 15.20 23.54 29.52
N GLU A 338 14.37 22.64 30.03
CA GLU A 338 14.73 21.67 31.07
C GLU A 338 15.17 20.33 30.42
N SER A 339 15.78 19.46 31.21
CA SER A 339 16.10 18.10 30.79
C SER A 339 14.84 17.23 30.73
N VAL A 340 14.80 16.32 29.76
CA VAL A 340 13.72 15.33 29.68
C VAL A 340 13.66 14.51 30.97
N PRO A 341 12.47 14.38 31.61
CA PRO A 341 12.28 13.53 32.78
C PRO A 341 12.70 12.08 32.50
N PRO A 342 13.08 11.30 33.53
CA PRO A 342 13.35 9.88 33.36
C PRO A 342 12.07 9.15 32.91
N HIS A 343 12.24 8.02 32.16
CA HIS A 343 11.13 7.20 31.76
C HIS A 343 10.32 6.68 32.97
N PRO A 344 8.98 6.83 33.01
CA PRO A 344 8.18 6.55 34.19
C PRO A 344 8.24 5.12 34.71
N LEU A 345 8.55 4.14 33.83
CA LEU A 345 8.67 2.74 34.19
C LEU A 345 10.11 2.30 34.50
N GLU A 346 11.07 3.21 34.46
CA GLU A 346 12.49 3.00 34.82
C GLU A 346 12.92 3.78 36.07
N ALA A 347 11.97 4.50 36.65
CA ALA A 347 12.17 5.35 37.85
C ALA A 347 12.00 4.57 39.17
#